data_e84e9e573312f0169834ad198c8115fd
#
_entry.id   e84e9e573312f0169834ad198c8115fd
#
_cell.length_a   1.000
_cell.length_b   1.000
_cell.length_c   1.000
_cell.angle_alpha   90.00
_cell.angle_beta   90.00
_cell.angle_gamma   90.00
#
_symmetry.space_group_name_H-M   'P 1'
#
loop_
_entity.id
_entity.type
_entity.pdbx_description
1 polymer ?
#
loop_
_entity_poly.entity_id
_entity_poly.type
_entity_poly.pdbx_seq_one_letter_code
_entity_poly.pdbx_strand_id
1 'polypeptide(L)'
;MADPDQVEYDALLLLSFGGPEGPADVLPFLEGVTRGRGVPRERLLEVAAHYEHFGGVSPLNARNRELIARIRDALAAAGLELPVYFGNRNWHPFVEDTVAEMTRDGVRRALVFATSAYGGYSACRQYHEDIARARASVGEGAPELVKLRHFFDHPEFVGSAADAVRSAAATLTEERREQARLVFTAHSIPTAADAAAGTPAGGGHRYSRQIAEAARLVAEEVATDDYDLVWQSRSGPPSVPWLEPDVLDHLDTLHAKSVPAVLLCPIGFVSDHVEVVWDLDNEASERAAGYGMEFARAATAGADPRFARMVVELVREHTEGAAARALGTVGSAGCGVNGQPCAVDCCLPARPPTR
;
A
#
# COMPACT_ATOMS: atom_id res chain seq x y z
N MET A 1 -8.59 -1.93 38.70
CA MET A 1 -7.36 -1.14 38.77
C MET A 1 -6.64 -1.33 37.46
N ALA A 2 -6.44 -0.25 36.70
CA ALA A 2 -5.65 -0.34 35.47
C ALA A 2 -4.23 -0.78 35.81
N ASP A 3 -3.65 -1.63 34.99
CA ASP A 3 -2.26 -2.06 35.10
C ASP A 3 -1.38 -0.81 34.90
N PRO A 4 -0.49 -0.46 35.86
CA PRO A 4 0.35 0.72 35.74
C PRO A 4 1.36 0.68 34.57
N ASP A 5 1.56 -0.49 33.95
CA ASP A 5 2.42 -0.68 32.77
C ASP A 5 1.62 -0.62 31.44
N GLN A 6 0.29 -0.46 31.48
CA GLN A 6 -0.53 -0.36 30.28
C GLN A 6 -0.37 1.03 29.66
N VAL A 7 0.30 1.08 28.54
CA VAL A 7 0.54 2.32 27.81
C VAL A 7 -0.73 2.79 27.15
N GLU A 8 -1.25 3.95 27.58
CA GLU A 8 -2.46 4.56 27.03
C GLU A 8 -2.15 5.31 25.72
N TYR A 9 -2.99 5.09 24.71
CA TYR A 9 -2.96 5.83 23.44
C TYR A 9 -4.22 6.69 23.34
N ASP A 10 -4.04 7.94 22.93
CA ASP A 10 -5.11 8.93 22.84
C ASP A 10 -5.80 8.95 21.46
N ALA A 11 -5.15 8.40 20.42
CA ALA A 11 -5.64 8.48 19.05
C ALA A 11 -5.04 7.41 18.12
N LEU A 12 -5.67 7.24 16.95
CA LEU A 12 -5.14 6.55 15.78
C LEU A 12 -4.97 7.55 14.63
N LEU A 13 -3.81 7.60 13.98
CA LEU A 13 -3.56 8.34 12.76
C LEU A 13 -3.52 7.37 11.57
N LEU A 14 -4.43 7.52 10.61
CA LEU A 14 -4.28 6.89 9.31
C LEU A 14 -3.37 7.77 8.44
N LEU A 15 -2.22 7.25 8.07
CA LEU A 15 -1.22 7.92 7.25
C LEU A 15 -1.14 7.28 5.87
N SER A 16 -1.39 8.07 4.82
CA SER A 16 -1.46 7.58 3.44
C SER A 16 -0.58 8.40 2.49
N PHE A 17 -0.58 8.01 1.23
CA PHE A 17 0.18 8.68 0.17
C PHE A 17 -0.45 10.00 -0.25
N GLY A 18 -1.79 10.05 -0.31
CA GLY A 18 -2.56 11.17 -0.82
C GLY A 18 -2.71 11.19 -2.34
N GLY A 19 -3.68 11.96 -2.82
CA GLY A 19 -3.92 12.12 -4.25
C GLY A 19 -4.78 13.35 -4.54
N PRO A 20 -4.76 13.88 -5.79
CA PRO A 20 -5.53 15.05 -6.17
C PRO A 20 -7.03 14.76 -6.09
N GLU A 21 -7.81 15.77 -5.68
CA GLU A 21 -9.27 15.68 -5.55
C GLU A 21 -9.99 16.52 -6.62
N GLY A 22 -9.25 17.10 -7.57
CA GLY A 22 -9.78 17.85 -8.71
C GLY A 22 -8.72 18.11 -9.76
N PRO A 23 -9.13 18.51 -10.99
CA PRO A 23 -8.20 18.74 -12.09
C PRO A 23 -7.12 19.80 -11.79
N ALA A 24 -7.46 20.83 -11.02
CA ALA A 24 -6.51 21.87 -10.64
C ALA A 24 -5.38 21.36 -9.69
N ASP A 25 -5.63 20.25 -9.01
CA ASP A 25 -4.70 19.66 -8.03
C ASP A 25 -3.62 18.80 -8.69
N VAL A 26 -3.87 18.28 -9.91
CA VAL A 26 -3.05 17.23 -10.54
C VAL A 26 -1.60 17.66 -10.70
N LEU A 27 -1.34 18.76 -11.38
CA LEU A 27 0.05 19.23 -11.59
C LEU A 27 0.74 19.60 -10.28
N PRO A 28 0.16 20.39 -9.36
CA PRO A 28 0.76 20.65 -8.06
C PRO A 28 1.08 19.38 -7.25
N PHE A 29 0.19 18.38 -7.30
CA PHE A 29 0.44 17.07 -6.68
C PHE A 29 1.64 16.36 -7.30
N LEU A 30 1.71 16.25 -8.63
CA LEU A 30 2.82 15.59 -9.33
C LEU A 30 4.16 16.31 -9.11
N GLU A 31 4.16 17.65 -9.11
CA GLU A 31 5.34 18.46 -8.77
C GLU A 31 5.78 18.22 -7.31
N GLY A 32 4.83 18.05 -6.40
CA GLY A 32 5.09 17.67 -5.00
C GLY A 32 5.74 16.30 -4.87
N VAL A 33 5.15 15.27 -5.49
CA VAL A 33 5.63 13.87 -5.47
C VAL A 33 7.04 13.75 -6.06
N THR A 34 7.33 14.52 -7.12
CA THR A 34 8.61 14.42 -7.84
C THR A 34 9.65 15.45 -7.40
N ARG A 35 9.36 16.23 -6.36
CA ARG A 35 10.26 17.27 -5.86
C ARG A 35 11.66 16.74 -5.56
N GLY A 36 12.67 17.39 -6.13
CA GLY A 36 14.07 17.01 -5.97
C GLY A 36 14.54 15.81 -6.81
N ARG A 37 13.65 15.22 -7.62
CA ARG A 37 14.01 14.06 -8.48
C ARG A 37 14.40 14.45 -9.89
N GLY A 38 14.29 15.74 -10.28
CA GLY A 38 14.69 16.23 -11.60
C GLY A 38 13.83 15.69 -12.75
N VAL A 39 12.57 15.36 -12.50
CA VAL A 39 11.64 14.88 -13.53
C VAL A 39 11.28 16.02 -14.48
N PRO A 40 11.45 15.87 -15.80
CA PRO A 40 11.09 16.89 -16.77
C PRO A 40 9.59 17.23 -16.73
N ARG A 41 9.23 18.49 -17.00
CA ARG A 41 7.84 18.93 -16.98
C ARG A 41 6.98 18.20 -18.01
N GLU A 42 7.55 17.88 -19.18
CA GLU A 42 6.89 17.11 -20.23
C GLU A 42 6.42 15.76 -19.70
N ARG A 43 7.26 15.09 -18.90
CA ARG A 43 6.88 13.81 -18.28
C ARG A 43 5.77 13.96 -17.24
N LEU A 44 5.76 15.08 -16.50
CA LEU A 44 4.65 15.36 -15.57
C LEU A 44 3.33 15.57 -16.32
N LEU A 45 3.37 16.23 -17.49
CA LEU A 45 2.18 16.43 -18.33
C LEU A 45 1.65 15.10 -18.92
N GLU A 46 2.54 14.18 -19.32
CA GLU A 46 2.15 12.84 -19.76
C GLU A 46 1.41 12.10 -18.63
N VAL A 47 1.96 12.11 -17.42
CA VAL A 47 1.32 11.48 -16.25
C VAL A 47 0.01 12.21 -15.89
N ALA A 48 -0.03 13.54 -16.00
CA ALA A 48 -1.24 14.31 -15.75
C ALA A 48 -2.40 13.91 -16.67
N ALA A 49 -2.12 13.53 -17.92
CA ALA A 49 -3.14 13.06 -18.84
C ALA A 49 -3.85 11.77 -18.34
N HIS A 50 -3.15 10.89 -17.61
CA HIS A 50 -3.78 9.73 -16.97
C HIS A 50 -4.79 10.15 -15.90
N TYR A 51 -4.47 11.18 -15.11
CA TYR A 51 -5.41 11.74 -14.14
C TYR A 51 -6.59 12.42 -14.83
N GLU A 52 -6.35 13.19 -15.90
CA GLU A 52 -7.40 13.87 -16.67
C GLU A 52 -8.39 12.89 -17.29
N HIS A 53 -7.93 11.70 -17.73
CA HIS A 53 -8.79 10.62 -18.22
C HIS A 53 -9.87 10.24 -17.19
N PHE A 54 -9.54 10.29 -15.90
CA PHE A 54 -10.46 10.04 -14.78
C PHE A 54 -11.02 11.33 -14.15
N GLY A 55 -11.08 12.43 -14.91
CA GLY A 55 -11.63 13.71 -14.44
C GLY A 55 -10.74 14.46 -13.45
N GLY A 56 -9.46 14.15 -13.38
CA GLY A 56 -8.47 14.83 -12.52
C GLY A 56 -8.56 14.43 -11.03
N VAL A 57 -9.25 13.35 -10.71
CA VAL A 57 -9.49 12.91 -9.33
C VAL A 57 -8.85 11.54 -9.09
N SER A 58 -8.05 11.43 -8.03
CA SER A 58 -7.61 10.13 -7.53
C SER A 58 -8.67 9.56 -6.56
N PRO A 59 -9.08 8.30 -6.69
CA PRO A 59 -10.02 7.69 -5.75
C PRO A 59 -9.44 7.51 -4.33
N LEU A 60 -8.12 7.62 -4.16
CA LEU A 60 -7.40 7.25 -2.94
C LEU A 60 -7.91 7.96 -1.68
N ASN A 61 -8.09 9.28 -1.72
CA ASN A 61 -8.55 10.03 -0.55
C ASN A 61 -10.00 9.66 -0.17
N ALA A 62 -10.87 9.45 -1.15
CA ALA A 62 -12.25 9.01 -0.90
C ALA A 62 -12.25 7.60 -0.27
N ARG A 63 -11.46 6.66 -0.81
CA ARG A 63 -11.32 5.31 -0.24
C ARG A 63 -10.75 5.33 1.18
N ASN A 64 -9.79 6.20 1.46
CA ASN A 64 -9.26 6.36 2.81
C ASN A 64 -10.32 6.90 3.78
N ARG A 65 -11.16 7.84 3.38
CA ARG A 65 -12.28 8.33 4.23
C ARG A 65 -13.32 7.24 4.49
N GLU A 66 -13.65 6.42 3.49
CA GLU A 66 -14.51 5.24 3.66
C GLU A 66 -13.88 4.22 4.64
N LEU A 67 -12.58 3.97 4.50
CA LEU A 67 -11.84 3.09 5.40
C LEU A 67 -11.83 3.64 6.84
N ILE A 68 -11.59 4.93 7.01
CA ILE A 68 -11.64 5.59 8.33
C ILE A 68 -13.00 5.45 8.99
N ALA A 69 -14.09 5.61 8.23
CA ALA A 69 -15.44 5.41 8.77
C ALA A 69 -15.60 3.98 9.30
N ARG A 70 -15.21 2.97 8.51
CA ARG A 70 -15.23 1.56 8.93
C ARG A 70 -14.31 1.26 10.11
N ILE A 71 -13.15 1.88 10.18
CA ILE A 71 -12.23 1.74 11.33
C ILE A 71 -12.87 2.31 12.59
N ARG A 72 -13.51 3.48 12.52
CA ARG A 72 -14.22 4.08 13.66
C ARG A 72 -15.34 3.16 14.18
N ASP A 73 -16.14 2.60 13.27
CA ASP A 73 -17.20 1.65 13.62
C ASP A 73 -16.61 0.39 14.26
N ALA A 74 -15.54 -0.15 13.72
CA ALA A 74 -14.86 -1.34 14.24
C ALA A 74 -14.22 -1.10 15.62
N LEU A 75 -13.58 0.08 15.84
CA LEU A 75 -13.05 0.49 17.14
C LEU A 75 -14.17 0.60 18.19
N ALA A 76 -15.25 1.28 17.84
CA ALA A 76 -16.42 1.41 18.73
C ALA A 76 -17.04 0.05 19.09
N ALA A 77 -17.19 -0.85 18.09
CA ALA A 77 -17.69 -2.22 18.31
C ALA A 77 -16.72 -3.05 19.20
N ALA A 78 -15.44 -2.73 19.19
CA ALA A 78 -14.41 -3.37 20.02
C ALA A 78 -14.28 -2.73 21.42
N GLY A 79 -15.04 -1.66 21.73
CA GLY A 79 -14.97 -0.91 22.99
C GLY A 79 -13.71 -0.02 23.12
N LEU A 80 -13.09 0.33 21.99
CA LEU A 80 -11.91 1.20 21.93
C LEU A 80 -12.33 2.62 21.54
N GLU A 81 -12.20 3.57 22.45
CA GLU A 81 -12.54 4.99 22.23
C GLU A 81 -11.30 5.75 21.72
N LEU A 82 -10.91 5.50 20.47
CA LEU A 82 -9.78 6.17 19.82
C LEU A 82 -10.29 7.05 18.66
N PRO A 83 -10.19 8.39 18.74
CA PRO A 83 -10.42 9.25 17.59
C PRO A 83 -9.44 8.90 16.45
N VAL A 84 -9.95 8.91 15.22
CA VAL A 84 -9.16 8.57 14.04
C VAL A 84 -8.89 9.84 13.24
N TYR A 85 -7.63 10.21 13.15
CA TYR A 85 -7.11 11.32 12.35
C TYR A 85 -6.67 10.82 10.97
N PHE A 86 -6.64 11.72 9.99
CA PHE A 86 -6.25 11.42 8.62
C PHE A 86 -5.16 12.38 8.14
N GLY A 87 -4.03 11.85 7.71
CA GLY A 87 -2.94 12.62 7.14
C GLY A 87 -2.32 11.95 5.92
N ASN A 88 -1.85 12.73 4.97
CA ASN A 88 -1.19 12.26 3.75
C ASN A 88 0.23 12.81 3.62
N ARG A 89 1.06 12.09 2.89
CA ARG A 89 2.43 12.50 2.52
C ARG A 89 2.44 13.63 1.50
N ASN A 90 1.67 13.48 0.41
CA ASN A 90 1.87 14.27 -0.80
C ASN A 90 0.71 15.21 -1.16
N TRP A 91 -0.42 15.14 -0.46
CA TRP A 91 -1.58 15.98 -0.70
C TRP A 91 -2.39 16.21 0.57
N HIS A 92 -3.37 17.10 0.50
CA HIS A 92 -4.25 17.42 1.62
C HIS A 92 -5.14 16.22 2.05
N PRO A 93 -5.43 16.14 3.37
CA PRO A 93 -4.77 16.86 4.45
C PRO A 93 -3.31 16.40 4.61
N PHE A 94 -2.37 17.34 4.67
CA PHE A 94 -0.97 16.97 4.91
C PHE A 94 -0.77 16.45 6.33
N VAL A 95 0.11 15.47 6.49
CA VAL A 95 0.39 14.87 7.80
C VAL A 95 0.92 15.89 8.81
N GLU A 96 1.65 16.91 8.36
CA GLU A 96 2.12 18.02 9.19
C GLU A 96 0.95 18.80 9.80
N ASP A 97 -0.05 19.14 9.01
CA ASP A 97 -1.26 19.84 9.45
C ASP A 97 -2.07 18.98 10.43
N THR A 98 -2.16 17.68 10.14
CA THR A 98 -2.86 16.71 10.98
C THR A 98 -2.18 16.53 12.32
N VAL A 99 -0.85 16.44 12.39
CA VAL A 99 -0.12 16.34 13.66
C VAL A 99 -0.23 17.65 14.47
N ALA A 100 -0.27 18.81 13.81
CA ALA A 100 -0.56 20.08 14.46
C ALA A 100 -2.00 20.14 15.03
N GLU A 101 -3.00 19.57 14.32
CA GLU A 101 -4.36 19.40 14.83
C GLU A 101 -4.40 18.49 16.04
N MET A 102 -3.80 17.30 15.98
CA MET A 102 -3.70 16.37 17.11
C MET A 102 -3.08 17.04 18.36
N THR A 103 -2.05 17.86 18.16
CA THR A 103 -1.41 18.60 19.25
C THR A 103 -2.37 19.62 19.89
N ARG A 104 -3.15 20.34 19.08
CA ARG A 104 -4.15 21.31 19.57
C ARG A 104 -5.29 20.62 20.33
N ASP A 105 -5.64 19.41 19.91
CA ASP A 105 -6.67 18.58 20.55
C ASP A 105 -6.16 17.89 21.84
N GLY A 106 -4.88 18.08 22.18
CA GLY A 106 -4.29 17.55 23.41
C GLY A 106 -3.85 16.09 23.33
N VAL A 107 -3.75 15.53 22.12
CA VAL A 107 -3.21 14.17 21.90
C VAL A 107 -1.74 14.15 22.34
N ARG A 108 -1.39 13.23 23.20
CA ARG A 108 -0.02 13.05 23.70
C ARG A 108 0.67 11.86 23.06
N ARG A 109 -0.11 10.81 22.75
CA ARG A 109 0.41 9.57 22.16
C ARG A 109 -0.59 8.95 21.20
N ALA A 110 -0.16 8.63 20.00
CA ALA A 110 -1.03 8.01 19.02
C ALA A 110 -0.35 6.84 18.28
N LEU A 111 -1.17 5.87 17.89
CA LEU A 111 -0.78 4.84 16.96
C LEU A 111 -0.89 5.36 15.52
N VAL A 112 0.00 4.92 14.64
CA VAL A 112 0.01 5.30 13.22
C VAL A 112 -0.18 4.05 12.36
N PHE A 113 -1.33 3.98 11.70
CA PHE A 113 -1.59 2.99 10.66
C PHE A 113 -1.20 3.58 9.31
N ALA A 114 -0.10 3.09 8.72
CA ALA A 114 0.29 3.44 7.36
C ALA A 114 -0.45 2.56 6.36
N THR A 115 -1.02 3.14 5.30
CA THR A 115 -1.75 2.40 4.24
C THR A 115 -0.80 1.67 3.29
N SER A 116 0.23 1.02 3.86
CA SER A 116 1.25 0.26 3.15
C SER A 116 1.58 -1.00 3.95
N ALA A 117 1.37 -2.16 3.31
CA ALA A 117 1.49 -3.45 3.97
C ALA A 117 2.93 -3.99 4.04
N TYR A 118 3.86 -3.39 3.28
CA TYR A 118 5.16 -3.99 2.96
C TYR A 118 6.34 -3.13 3.41
N GLY A 119 7.53 -3.78 3.49
CA GLY A 119 8.81 -3.12 3.72
C GLY A 119 9.37 -2.47 2.46
N GLY A 120 10.44 -1.71 2.61
CA GLY A 120 11.13 -1.01 1.52
C GLY A 120 11.23 0.49 1.79
N TYR A 121 11.97 1.19 0.95
CA TYR A 121 12.17 2.63 1.15
C TYR A 121 10.83 3.38 1.04
N SER A 122 10.18 3.32 -0.12
CA SER A 122 8.93 4.07 -0.36
C SER A 122 7.74 3.53 0.44
N ALA A 123 7.69 2.21 0.64
CA ALA A 123 6.59 1.54 1.30
C ALA A 123 6.64 1.60 2.84
N CYS A 124 7.84 1.80 3.44
CA CYS A 124 8.01 1.80 4.89
C CYS A 124 8.86 2.97 5.40
N ARG A 125 10.12 3.10 4.93
CA ARG A 125 11.08 4.09 5.44
C ARG A 125 10.57 5.51 5.31
N GLN A 126 10.00 5.86 4.18
CA GLN A 126 9.44 7.20 3.95
C GLN A 126 8.29 7.53 4.90
N TYR A 127 7.48 6.55 5.35
CA TYR A 127 6.46 6.80 6.37
C TYR A 127 7.07 7.15 7.74
N HIS A 128 8.23 6.58 8.07
CA HIS A 128 8.98 7.00 9.26
C HIS A 128 9.52 8.43 9.09
N GLU A 129 10.03 8.76 7.90
CA GLU A 129 10.52 10.12 7.59
C GLU A 129 9.38 11.14 7.62
N ASP A 130 8.18 10.80 7.12
CA ASP A 130 6.97 11.64 7.21
C ASP A 130 6.58 11.90 8.66
N ILE A 131 6.57 10.88 9.52
CA ILE A 131 6.28 11.02 10.95
C ILE A 131 7.32 11.95 11.62
N ALA A 132 8.61 11.74 11.35
CA ALA A 132 9.67 12.57 11.91
C ALA A 132 9.53 14.04 11.46
N ARG A 133 9.23 14.27 10.18
CA ARG A 133 9.03 15.60 9.58
C ARG A 133 7.81 16.30 10.18
N ALA A 134 6.68 15.59 10.28
CA ALA A 134 5.44 16.14 10.86
C ALA A 134 5.62 16.52 12.33
N ARG A 135 6.30 15.68 13.11
CA ARG A 135 6.62 16.02 14.50
C ARG A 135 7.58 17.22 14.61
N ALA A 136 8.59 17.27 13.73
CA ALA A 136 9.55 18.39 13.71
C ALA A 136 8.89 19.73 13.34
N SER A 137 7.84 19.73 12.51
CA SER A 137 7.10 20.94 12.13
C SER A 137 6.30 21.53 13.30
N VAL A 138 5.88 20.71 14.25
CA VAL A 138 5.20 21.12 15.49
C VAL A 138 6.20 21.50 16.58
N GLY A 139 7.32 20.78 16.69
CA GLY A 139 8.35 21.01 17.71
C GLY A 139 8.00 20.41 19.07
N GLU A 140 8.32 21.16 20.15
CA GLU A 140 8.00 20.75 21.51
C GLU A 140 6.48 20.62 21.70
N GLY A 141 6.04 19.51 22.28
CA GLY A 141 4.61 19.20 22.44
C GLY A 141 4.00 18.36 21.33
N ALA A 142 4.75 18.03 20.27
CA ALA A 142 4.29 17.08 19.28
C ALA A 142 4.01 15.70 19.91
N PRO A 143 2.86 15.05 19.59
CA PRO A 143 2.50 13.76 20.19
C PRO A 143 3.56 12.70 19.88
N GLU A 144 3.74 11.74 20.78
CA GLU A 144 4.48 10.53 20.45
C GLU A 144 3.68 9.73 19.43
N LEU A 145 4.33 9.35 18.33
CA LEU A 145 3.71 8.63 17.24
C LEU A 145 4.36 7.26 17.09
N VAL A 146 3.58 6.19 17.28
CA VAL A 146 4.03 4.80 17.21
C VAL A 146 3.47 4.15 15.97
N LYS A 147 4.33 3.87 14.98
CA LYS A 147 3.92 3.22 13.74
C LYS A 147 3.67 1.73 13.96
N LEU A 148 2.50 1.27 13.52
CA LEU A 148 2.13 -0.14 13.52
C LEU A 148 2.99 -0.95 12.53
N ARG A 149 3.12 -2.26 12.79
CA ARG A 149 3.87 -3.19 11.93
C ARG A 149 3.27 -3.36 10.54
N HIS A 150 4.02 -3.98 9.65
CA HIS A 150 3.48 -4.48 8.38
C HIS A 150 2.41 -5.56 8.64
N PHE A 151 1.44 -5.64 7.73
CA PHE A 151 0.28 -6.51 7.86
C PHE A 151 0.01 -7.40 6.63
N PHE A 152 1.00 -7.54 5.75
CA PHE A 152 0.90 -8.29 4.50
C PHE A 152 0.52 -9.77 4.71
N ASP A 153 0.82 -10.32 5.87
CA ASP A 153 0.59 -11.71 6.29
C ASP A 153 -0.52 -11.84 7.35
N HIS A 154 -1.24 -10.75 7.62
CA HIS A 154 -2.34 -10.79 8.58
C HIS A 154 -3.52 -11.58 8.00
N PRO A 155 -4.17 -12.51 8.77
CA PRO A 155 -5.27 -13.34 8.27
C PRO A 155 -6.40 -12.56 7.61
N GLU A 156 -6.79 -11.42 8.19
CA GLU A 156 -7.86 -10.58 7.63
C GLU A 156 -7.44 -9.88 6.33
N PHE A 157 -6.16 -9.54 6.15
CA PHE A 157 -5.64 -9.01 4.88
C PHE A 157 -5.67 -10.09 3.79
N VAL A 158 -5.13 -11.26 4.11
CA VAL A 158 -5.09 -12.40 3.18
C VAL A 158 -6.50 -12.85 2.81
N GLY A 159 -7.40 -13.01 3.79
CA GLY A 159 -8.78 -13.40 3.55
C GLY A 159 -9.56 -12.37 2.73
N SER A 160 -9.34 -11.06 2.96
CA SER A 160 -9.95 -9.99 2.16
C SER A 160 -9.52 -10.07 0.69
N ALA A 161 -8.22 -10.26 0.44
CA ALA A 161 -7.69 -10.40 -0.91
C ALA A 161 -8.18 -11.69 -1.59
N ALA A 162 -8.25 -12.81 -0.85
CA ALA A 162 -8.76 -14.08 -1.37
C ALA A 162 -10.22 -14.01 -1.80
N ASP A 163 -11.08 -13.35 -0.99
CA ASP A 163 -12.49 -13.18 -1.37
C ASP A 163 -12.66 -12.19 -2.52
N ALA A 164 -11.81 -11.17 -2.64
CA ALA A 164 -11.77 -10.29 -3.80
C ALA A 164 -11.41 -11.10 -5.09
N VAL A 165 -10.43 -12.02 -5.00
CA VAL A 165 -10.08 -12.95 -6.09
C VAL A 165 -11.27 -13.83 -6.45
N ARG A 166 -11.93 -14.48 -5.47
CA ARG A 166 -13.13 -15.32 -5.72
C ARG A 166 -14.26 -14.53 -6.37
N SER A 167 -14.50 -13.30 -5.89
CA SER A 167 -15.54 -12.42 -6.42
C SER A 167 -15.26 -11.99 -7.86
N ALA A 168 -14.03 -11.65 -8.18
CA ALA A 168 -13.61 -11.31 -9.53
C ALA A 168 -13.66 -12.54 -10.45
N ALA A 169 -13.21 -13.72 -10.00
CA ALA A 169 -13.31 -14.95 -10.75
C ALA A 169 -14.78 -15.28 -11.12
N ALA A 170 -15.72 -14.97 -10.26
CA ALA A 170 -17.16 -15.19 -10.51
C ALA A 170 -17.72 -14.32 -11.65
N THR A 171 -17.03 -13.27 -12.09
CA THR A 171 -17.42 -12.44 -13.23
C THR A 171 -17.02 -13.05 -14.58
N LEU A 172 -16.06 -13.98 -14.60
CA LEU A 172 -15.67 -14.73 -15.79
C LEU A 172 -16.73 -15.79 -16.13
N THR A 173 -16.82 -16.15 -17.43
CA THR A 173 -17.63 -17.31 -17.83
C THR A 173 -17.11 -18.57 -17.12
N GLU A 174 -17.99 -19.56 -16.88
CA GLU A 174 -17.63 -20.79 -16.16
C GLU A 174 -16.46 -21.52 -16.84
N GLU A 175 -16.52 -21.67 -18.16
CA GLU A 175 -15.46 -22.28 -18.97
C GLU A 175 -14.12 -21.54 -18.84
N ARG A 176 -14.14 -20.20 -18.83
CA ARG A 176 -12.93 -19.37 -18.75
C ARG A 176 -12.37 -19.28 -17.34
N ARG A 177 -13.23 -19.36 -16.34
CA ARG A 177 -12.84 -19.34 -14.92
C ARG A 177 -11.90 -20.50 -14.57
N GLU A 178 -12.20 -21.70 -15.06
CA GLU A 178 -11.36 -22.89 -14.84
C GLU A 178 -9.99 -22.80 -15.53
N GLN A 179 -9.89 -21.99 -16.59
CA GLN A 179 -8.67 -21.81 -17.39
C GLN A 179 -7.98 -20.46 -17.12
N ALA A 180 -8.54 -19.64 -16.21
CA ALA A 180 -8.02 -18.32 -15.93
C ALA A 180 -6.69 -18.38 -15.20
N ARG A 181 -5.72 -17.61 -15.67
CA ARG A 181 -4.45 -17.43 -14.97
C ARG A 181 -4.59 -16.39 -13.87
N LEU A 182 -4.34 -16.78 -12.62
CA LEU A 182 -4.24 -15.84 -11.51
C LEU A 182 -2.89 -15.13 -11.57
N VAL A 183 -2.93 -13.78 -11.59
CA VAL A 183 -1.74 -12.94 -11.67
C VAL A 183 -1.80 -11.87 -10.59
N PHE A 184 -0.88 -11.94 -9.65
CA PHE A 184 -0.72 -10.92 -8.62
C PHE A 184 0.12 -9.75 -9.17
N THR A 185 -0.26 -8.51 -8.81
CA THR A 185 0.47 -7.31 -9.22
C THR A 185 0.88 -6.46 -8.04
N ALA A 186 2.02 -5.79 -8.16
CA ALA A 186 2.50 -4.79 -7.22
C ALA A 186 3.29 -3.70 -7.97
N HIS A 187 3.48 -2.54 -7.32
CA HIS A 187 4.27 -1.46 -7.91
C HIS A 187 5.71 -1.90 -8.13
N SER A 188 6.23 -1.77 -9.33
CA SER A 188 7.63 -2.00 -9.61
C SER A 188 8.50 -0.96 -8.90
N ILE A 189 9.67 -1.38 -8.48
CA ILE A 189 10.69 -0.50 -7.91
C ILE A 189 12.05 -0.83 -8.54
N PRO A 190 13.02 0.09 -8.52
CA PRO A 190 14.38 -0.23 -8.94
C PRO A 190 14.94 -1.45 -8.21
N THR A 191 15.59 -2.36 -8.93
CA THR A 191 16.17 -3.58 -8.34
C THR A 191 17.17 -3.27 -7.22
N ALA A 192 17.89 -2.15 -7.34
CA ALA A 192 18.77 -1.67 -6.28
C ALA A 192 18.01 -1.22 -5.01
N ALA A 193 16.78 -0.69 -5.17
CA ALA A 193 15.94 -0.32 -4.04
C ALA A 193 15.36 -1.55 -3.34
N ASP A 194 14.98 -2.58 -4.11
CA ASP A 194 14.57 -3.86 -3.54
C ASP A 194 15.72 -4.55 -2.82
N ALA A 195 16.91 -4.60 -3.41
CA ALA A 195 18.11 -5.15 -2.78
C ALA A 195 18.46 -4.45 -1.45
N ALA A 196 18.16 -3.15 -1.33
CA ALA A 196 18.37 -2.37 -0.10
C ALA A 196 17.18 -2.46 0.88
N ALA A 197 16.08 -3.12 0.51
CA ALA A 197 14.90 -3.22 1.36
C ALA A 197 15.13 -4.21 2.51
N GLY A 198 14.93 -3.74 3.73
CA GLY A 198 15.21 -4.48 4.97
C GLY A 198 16.52 -4.04 5.62
N THR A 199 16.95 -4.79 6.64
CA THR A 199 18.27 -4.61 7.23
C THR A 199 19.33 -5.35 6.40
N PRO A 200 20.58 -4.87 6.34
CA PRO A 200 21.66 -5.59 5.65
C PRO A 200 21.83 -7.04 6.14
N ALA A 201 21.73 -7.26 7.45
CA ALA A 201 21.80 -8.61 8.02
C ALA A 201 20.63 -9.52 7.59
N GLY A 202 19.50 -8.96 7.15
CA GLY A 202 18.33 -9.68 6.66
C GLY A 202 18.41 -10.09 5.19
N GLY A 203 19.51 -9.82 4.50
CA GLY A 203 19.75 -10.22 3.11
C GLY A 203 19.04 -9.37 2.05
N GLY A 204 18.45 -8.23 2.45
CA GLY A 204 17.76 -7.35 1.51
C GLY A 204 16.45 -7.93 0.96
N HIS A 205 15.97 -7.39 -0.16
CA HIS A 205 14.81 -7.86 -0.92
C HIS A 205 13.52 -8.00 -0.10
N ARG A 206 13.39 -7.23 0.99
CA ARG A 206 12.22 -7.37 1.87
C ARG A 206 10.92 -7.06 1.14
N TYR A 207 10.92 -6.08 0.24
CA TYR A 207 9.74 -5.68 -0.50
C TYR A 207 9.22 -6.83 -1.37
N SER A 208 10.04 -7.32 -2.30
CA SER A 208 9.64 -8.40 -3.21
C SER A 208 9.34 -9.71 -2.48
N ARG A 209 10.09 -10.04 -1.42
CA ARG A 209 9.84 -11.24 -0.60
C ARG A 209 8.51 -11.17 0.15
N GLN A 210 8.13 -10.02 0.71
CA GLN A 210 6.84 -9.87 1.40
C GLN A 210 5.68 -9.86 0.42
N ILE A 211 5.83 -9.27 -0.78
CA ILE A 211 4.82 -9.34 -1.85
C ILE A 211 4.63 -10.81 -2.28
N ALA A 212 5.71 -11.53 -2.53
CA ALA A 212 5.65 -12.94 -2.92
C ALA A 212 4.99 -13.80 -1.83
N GLU A 213 5.28 -13.55 -0.56
CA GLU A 213 4.65 -14.25 0.56
C GLU A 213 3.16 -13.96 0.66
N ALA A 214 2.73 -12.69 0.49
CA ALA A 214 1.32 -12.33 0.47
C ALA A 214 0.59 -13.02 -0.69
N ALA A 215 1.19 -13.01 -1.89
CA ALA A 215 0.64 -13.70 -3.06
C ALA A 215 0.48 -15.21 -2.80
N ARG A 216 1.51 -15.86 -2.22
CA ARG A 216 1.47 -17.29 -1.85
C ARG A 216 0.33 -17.58 -0.86
N LEU A 217 0.21 -16.77 0.20
CA LEU A 217 -0.84 -16.94 1.21
C LEU A 217 -2.24 -16.79 0.62
N VAL A 218 -2.45 -15.81 -0.26
CA VAL A 218 -3.74 -15.65 -0.95
C VAL A 218 -4.00 -16.79 -1.92
N ALA A 219 -2.98 -17.26 -2.66
CA ALA A 219 -3.10 -18.40 -3.56
C ALA A 219 -3.49 -19.69 -2.80
N GLU A 220 -2.86 -19.95 -1.65
CA GLU A 220 -3.24 -21.06 -0.76
C GLU A 220 -4.69 -20.94 -0.27
N GLU A 221 -5.11 -19.72 0.12
CA GLU A 221 -6.47 -19.48 0.61
C GLU A 221 -7.53 -19.68 -0.48
N VAL A 222 -7.21 -19.43 -1.76
CA VAL A 222 -8.09 -19.72 -2.90
C VAL A 222 -7.87 -21.12 -3.51
N ALA A 223 -7.02 -21.94 -2.87
CA ALA A 223 -6.71 -23.31 -3.23
C ALA A 223 -6.11 -23.48 -4.64
N THR A 224 -5.17 -22.60 -5.01
CA THR A 224 -4.38 -22.74 -6.24
C THR A 224 -2.88 -22.63 -5.96
N ASP A 225 -2.08 -23.39 -6.70
CA ASP A 225 -0.62 -23.30 -6.77
C ASP A 225 -0.14 -22.74 -8.11
N ASP A 226 -1.09 -22.49 -9.02
CA ASP A 226 -0.82 -22.00 -10.39
C ASP A 226 -1.13 -20.51 -10.50
N TYR A 227 -0.15 -19.67 -10.17
CA TYR A 227 -0.24 -18.21 -10.22
C TYR A 227 1.08 -17.58 -10.66
N ASP A 228 1.01 -16.32 -11.09
CA ASP A 228 2.17 -15.49 -11.40
C ASP A 228 2.21 -14.25 -10.50
N LEU A 229 3.42 -13.70 -10.32
CA LEU A 229 3.65 -12.40 -9.71
C LEU A 229 4.36 -11.49 -10.71
N VAL A 230 3.76 -10.34 -10.98
CA VAL A 230 4.25 -9.34 -11.94
C VAL A 230 4.23 -7.95 -11.34
N TRP A 231 4.79 -6.99 -12.08
CA TRP A 231 4.97 -5.64 -11.61
C TRP A 231 4.31 -4.64 -12.56
N GLN A 232 3.99 -3.45 -12.04
CA GLN A 232 3.35 -2.37 -12.78
C GLN A 232 3.95 -1.00 -12.43
N SER A 233 3.54 0.04 -13.13
CA SER A 233 3.84 1.46 -12.81
C SER A 233 5.35 1.79 -12.83
N ARG A 234 6.13 1.17 -13.69
CA ARG A 234 7.53 1.52 -13.88
C ARG A 234 7.67 2.98 -14.31
N SER A 235 8.40 3.80 -13.56
CA SER A 235 8.48 5.24 -13.77
C SER A 235 9.90 5.80 -13.94
N GLY A 236 10.90 4.97 -14.12
CA GLY A 236 12.29 5.39 -14.25
C GLY A 236 12.83 5.38 -15.68
N PRO A 237 14.02 5.94 -15.93
CA PRO A 237 14.65 5.87 -17.23
C PRO A 237 15.00 4.42 -17.59
N PRO A 238 15.04 4.05 -18.89
CA PRO A 238 15.31 2.67 -19.33
C PRO A 238 16.65 2.12 -18.83
N SER A 239 17.63 2.98 -18.53
CA SER A 239 18.95 2.62 -18.02
C SER A 239 18.98 2.12 -16.58
N VAL A 240 17.90 2.31 -15.81
CA VAL A 240 17.78 1.81 -14.44
C VAL A 240 16.98 0.51 -14.45
N PRO A 241 17.55 -0.62 -13.98
CA PRO A 241 16.81 -1.88 -13.87
C PRO A 241 15.71 -1.77 -12.79
N TRP A 242 14.54 -2.28 -13.11
CA TRP A 242 13.38 -2.37 -12.23
C TRP A 242 12.96 -3.82 -12.05
N LEU A 243 12.08 -4.10 -11.09
CA LEU A 243 11.49 -5.42 -10.93
C LEU A 243 10.64 -5.77 -12.15
N GLU A 244 10.78 -6.98 -12.64
CA GLU A 244 10.16 -7.53 -13.85
C GLU A 244 9.57 -8.93 -13.57
N PRO A 245 8.67 -9.45 -14.43
CA PRO A 245 8.14 -8.83 -15.65
C PRO A 245 7.10 -7.75 -15.39
N ASP A 246 6.93 -6.82 -16.34
CA ASP A 246 5.81 -5.89 -16.37
C ASP A 246 4.49 -6.62 -16.68
N VAL A 247 3.37 -6.12 -16.17
CA VAL A 247 2.04 -6.73 -16.34
C VAL A 247 1.64 -6.84 -17.82
N LEU A 248 1.94 -5.84 -18.65
CA LEU A 248 1.62 -5.86 -20.08
C LEU A 248 2.47 -6.88 -20.85
N ASP A 249 3.78 -6.93 -20.59
CA ASP A 249 4.69 -7.92 -21.18
C ASP A 249 4.30 -9.33 -20.77
N HIS A 250 3.77 -9.49 -19.55
CA HIS A 250 3.30 -10.77 -19.08
C HIS A 250 2.00 -11.20 -19.80
N LEU A 251 1.06 -10.27 -20.04
CA LEU A 251 -0.13 -10.56 -20.83
C LEU A 251 0.22 -11.00 -22.26
N ASP A 252 1.24 -10.39 -22.89
CA ASP A 252 1.76 -10.82 -24.19
C ASP A 252 2.27 -12.28 -24.14
N THR A 253 2.96 -12.62 -23.06
CA THR A 253 3.46 -13.98 -22.79
C THR A 253 2.32 -14.98 -22.60
N LEU A 254 1.27 -14.62 -21.86
CA LEU A 254 0.08 -15.45 -21.65
C LEU A 254 -0.69 -15.67 -22.96
N HIS A 255 -0.83 -14.61 -23.77
CA HIS A 255 -1.44 -14.72 -25.10
C HIS A 255 -0.66 -15.69 -26.01
N ALA A 256 0.67 -15.59 -26.06
CA ALA A 256 1.52 -16.50 -26.82
C ALA A 256 1.39 -17.96 -26.38
N LYS A 257 1.03 -18.21 -25.11
CA LYS A 257 0.71 -19.54 -24.56
C LYS A 257 -0.76 -19.94 -24.72
N SER A 258 -1.56 -19.13 -25.42
CA SER A 258 -2.99 -19.35 -25.64
C SER A 258 -3.81 -19.43 -24.33
N VAL A 259 -3.41 -18.70 -23.30
CA VAL A 259 -4.19 -18.59 -22.06
C VAL A 259 -5.46 -17.77 -22.37
N PRO A 260 -6.66 -18.31 -22.10
CA PRO A 260 -7.88 -17.70 -22.58
C PRO A 260 -8.49 -16.65 -21.67
N ALA A 261 -8.03 -16.59 -20.40
CA ALA A 261 -8.53 -15.65 -19.40
C ALA A 261 -7.47 -15.30 -18.38
N VAL A 262 -7.54 -14.08 -17.84
CA VAL A 262 -6.64 -13.60 -16.77
C VAL A 262 -7.46 -12.98 -15.65
N LEU A 263 -7.03 -13.26 -14.42
CA LEU A 263 -7.57 -12.69 -13.19
C LEU A 263 -6.45 -11.94 -12.47
N LEU A 264 -6.50 -10.60 -12.51
CA LEU A 264 -5.50 -9.78 -11.83
C LEU A 264 -5.88 -9.51 -10.37
N CYS A 265 -4.92 -9.65 -9.47
CA CYS A 265 -5.05 -9.29 -8.05
C CYS A 265 -3.99 -8.25 -7.66
N PRO A 266 -4.36 -6.99 -7.42
CA PRO A 266 -3.42 -5.92 -7.06
C PRO A 266 -2.97 -6.04 -5.59
N ILE A 267 -2.29 -7.15 -5.26
CA ILE A 267 -1.90 -7.49 -3.88
C ILE A 267 -0.97 -6.45 -3.26
N GLY A 268 -0.21 -5.72 -4.08
CA GLY A 268 0.71 -4.67 -3.65
C GLY A 268 0.04 -3.40 -3.12
N PHE A 269 -1.29 -3.30 -3.21
CA PHE A 269 -2.04 -2.07 -2.94
C PHE A 269 -3.15 -2.29 -1.92
N VAL A 270 -3.27 -1.35 -0.98
CA VAL A 270 -4.37 -1.35 0.01
C VAL A 270 -5.65 -0.77 -0.59
N SER A 271 -5.52 0.26 -1.41
CA SER A 271 -6.64 0.98 -2.03
C SER A 271 -6.31 1.36 -3.46
N ASP A 272 -7.34 1.44 -4.30
CA ASP A 272 -7.19 1.94 -5.66
C ASP A 272 -6.75 3.41 -5.66
N HIS A 273 -5.83 3.73 -6.55
CA HIS A 273 -5.43 5.08 -6.94
C HIS A 273 -5.27 5.13 -8.46
N VAL A 274 -4.99 6.30 -9.04
CA VAL A 274 -4.99 6.47 -10.49
C VAL A 274 -4.04 5.49 -11.20
N GLU A 275 -2.84 5.23 -10.67
CA GLU A 275 -1.91 4.28 -11.30
C GLU A 275 -2.47 2.85 -11.34
N VAL A 276 -3.15 2.39 -10.26
CA VAL A 276 -3.78 1.05 -10.26
C VAL A 276 -4.88 0.97 -11.32
N VAL A 277 -5.75 1.99 -11.35
CA VAL A 277 -6.88 2.02 -12.30
C VAL A 277 -6.39 2.19 -13.73
N TRP A 278 -5.37 3.02 -13.95
CA TRP A 278 -4.77 3.21 -15.27
C TRP A 278 -4.11 1.94 -15.79
N ASP A 279 -3.18 1.38 -15.03
CA ASP A 279 -2.39 0.24 -15.47
C ASP A 279 -3.25 -1.03 -15.64
N LEU A 280 -4.23 -1.24 -14.73
CA LEU A 280 -4.98 -2.50 -14.71
C LEU A 280 -6.35 -2.40 -15.37
N ASP A 281 -7.16 -1.37 -15.07
CA ASP A 281 -8.52 -1.28 -15.60
C ASP A 281 -8.56 -0.65 -17.00
N ASN A 282 -7.51 0.10 -17.39
CA ASN A 282 -7.36 0.66 -18.73
C ASN A 282 -6.36 -0.16 -19.56
N GLU A 283 -5.04 -0.04 -19.32
CA GLU A 283 -4.03 -0.63 -20.22
C GLU A 283 -4.06 -2.16 -20.25
N ALA A 284 -4.09 -2.83 -19.11
CA ALA A 284 -4.11 -4.31 -19.06
C ALA A 284 -5.44 -4.86 -19.58
N SER A 285 -6.56 -4.23 -19.24
CA SER A 285 -7.89 -4.61 -19.73
C SER A 285 -7.99 -4.48 -21.25
N GLU A 286 -7.53 -3.35 -21.81
CA GLU A 286 -7.50 -3.13 -23.28
C GLU A 286 -6.57 -4.13 -23.98
N ARG A 287 -5.40 -4.44 -23.39
CA ARG A 287 -4.45 -5.42 -23.92
C ARG A 287 -5.08 -6.81 -23.96
N ALA A 288 -5.73 -7.25 -22.89
CA ALA A 288 -6.43 -8.53 -22.81
C ALA A 288 -7.58 -8.60 -23.83
N ALA A 289 -8.38 -7.54 -23.95
CA ALA A 289 -9.46 -7.44 -24.93
C ALA A 289 -8.94 -7.55 -26.37
N GLY A 290 -7.80 -6.89 -26.67
CA GLY A 290 -7.14 -6.99 -27.97
C GLY A 290 -6.71 -8.40 -28.35
N TYR A 291 -6.49 -9.27 -27.36
CA TYR A 291 -6.17 -10.69 -27.54
C TYR A 291 -7.38 -11.62 -27.47
N GLY A 292 -8.59 -11.10 -27.26
CA GLY A 292 -9.79 -11.92 -27.01
C GLY A 292 -9.69 -12.73 -25.71
N MET A 293 -8.87 -12.31 -24.78
CA MET A 293 -8.70 -12.92 -23.45
C MET A 293 -9.75 -12.33 -22.51
N GLU A 294 -10.52 -13.19 -21.83
CA GLU A 294 -11.40 -12.69 -20.77
C GLU A 294 -10.57 -12.10 -19.61
N PHE A 295 -11.06 -11.01 -19.05
CA PHE A 295 -10.34 -10.23 -18.05
C PHE A 295 -11.21 -9.99 -16.82
N ALA A 296 -10.64 -10.24 -15.66
CA ALA A 296 -11.22 -9.84 -14.38
C ALA A 296 -10.15 -9.25 -13.47
N ARG A 297 -10.53 -8.26 -12.65
CA ARG A 297 -9.65 -7.67 -11.63
C ARG A 297 -10.30 -7.74 -10.26
N ALA A 298 -9.58 -8.33 -9.30
CA ALA A 298 -9.95 -8.33 -7.90
C ALA A 298 -9.90 -6.92 -7.30
N ALA A 299 -10.85 -6.58 -6.44
CA ALA A 299 -10.80 -5.34 -5.66
C ALA A 299 -9.58 -5.32 -4.74
N THR A 300 -9.09 -4.11 -4.41
CA THR A 300 -8.05 -3.94 -3.37
C THR A 300 -8.58 -4.31 -1.99
N ALA A 301 -7.75 -4.90 -1.14
CA ALA A 301 -8.15 -5.44 0.16
C ALA A 301 -8.77 -4.41 1.12
N GLY A 302 -8.39 -3.14 1.02
CA GLY A 302 -8.93 -2.05 1.85
C GLY A 302 -10.43 -1.77 1.65
N ALA A 303 -11.05 -2.31 0.59
CA ALA A 303 -12.49 -2.20 0.36
C ALA A 303 -13.31 -3.14 1.27
N ASP A 304 -12.73 -4.23 1.76
CA ASP A 304 -13.41 -5.24 2.58
C ASP A 304 -13.58 -4.76 4.04
N PRO A 305 -14.76 -4.96 4.66
CA PRO A 305 -14.97 -4.63 6.08
C PRO A 305 -13.99 -5.32 7.05
N ARG A 306 -13.48 -6.50 6.71
CA ARG A 306 -12.47 -7.21 7.52
C ARG A 306 -11.16 -6.44 7.64
N PHE A 307 -10.83 -5.61 6.66
CA PHE A 307 -9.64 -4.78 6.72
C PHE A 307 -9.68 -3.80 7.92
N ALA A 308 -10.85 -3.24 8.23
CA ALA A 308 -11.03 -2.40 9.42
C ALA A 308 -10.86 -3.21 10.72
N ARG A 309 -11.33 -4.47 10.77
CA ARG A 309 -11.09 -5.36 11.93
C ARG A 309 -9.60 -5.67 12.11
N MET A 310 -8.87 -5.89 11.02
CA MET A 310 -7.41 -6.04 11.07
C MET A 310 -6.75 -4.84 11.74
N VAL A 311 -7.17 -3.60 11.40
CA VAL A 311 -6.61 -2.40 12.03
C VAL A 311 -6.87 -2.40 13.53
N VAL A 312 -8.06 -2.81 13.99
CA VAL A 312 -8.37 -2.96 15.41
C VAL A 312 -7.48 -4.01 16.09
N GLU A 313 -7.21 -5.13 15.43
CA GLU A 313 -6.31 -6.16 15.98
C GLU A 313 -4.87 -5.64 16.09
N LEU A 314 -4.37 -4.90 15.09
CA LEU A 314 -3.07 -4.24 15.17
C LEU A 314 -3.00 -3.19 16.30
N VAL A 315 -4.10 -2.47 16.58
CA VAL A 315 -4.21 -1.56 17.72
C VAL A 315 -4.10 -2.34 19.03
N ARG A 316 -4.82 -3.45 19.17
CA ARG A 316 -4.80 -4.30 20.37
C ARG A 316 -3.44 -4.92 20.68
N GLU A 317 -2.61 -5.15 19.67
CA GLU A 317 -1.22 -5.57 19.88
C GLU A 317 -0.45 -4.57 20.76
N HIS A 318 -0.77 -3.28 20.65
CA HIS A 318 -0.13 -2.19 21.43
C HIS A 318 -0.89 -1.80 22.69
N THR A 319 -2.22 -1.84 22.68
CA THR A 319 -3.04 -1.40 23.81
C THR A 319 -3.27 -2.49 24.85
N GLU A 320 -3.29 -3.75 24.41
CA GLU A 320 -3.63 -4.91 25.25
C GLU A 320 -2.49 -5.94 25.31
N GLY A 321 -1.38 -5.73 24.58
CA GLY A 321 -0.31 -6.72 24.45
C GLY A 321 -0.76 -8.01 23.75
N ALA A 322 -1.78 -7.92 22.90
CA ALA A 322 -2.29 -9.08 22.15
C ALA A 322 -1.19 -9.67 21.26
N ALA A 323 -1.20 -11.00 21.11
CA ALA A 323 -0.25 -11.67 20.24
C ALA A 323 -0.49 -11.27 18.77
N ALA A 324 0.60 -10.98 18.05
CA ALA A 324 0.53 -10.67 16.63
C ALA A 324 -0.01 -11.86 15.83
N ARG A 325 -1.03 -11.61 15.00
CA ARG A 325 -1.57 -12.60 14.07
C ARG A 325 -0.84 -12.49 12.74
N ALA A 326 -0.07 -13.51 12.40
CA ALA A 326 0.71 -13.58 11.17
C ALA A 326 0.69 -15.02 10.63
N LEU A 327 0.36 -15.18 9.35
CA LEU A 327 0.34 -16.47 8.65
C LEU A 327 1.69 -16.76 7.97
N GLY A 328 2.45 -15.71 7.69
CA GLY A 328 3.67 -15.78 6.89
C GLY A 328 4.88 -16.29 7.66
N THR A 329 5.86 -16.76 6.89
CA THR A 329 7.19 -17.14 7.39
C THR A 329 8.22 -16.02 7.21
N VAL A 330 7.92 -15.04 6.37
CA VAL A 330 8.73 -13.82 6.19
C VAL A 330 8.35 -12.85 7.30
N GLY A 331 9.28 -12.56 8.21
CA GLY A 331 8.99 -11.75 9.38
C GLY A 331 8.39 -10.38 9.05
N SER A 332 7.32 -10.02 9.74
CA SER A 332 6.78 -8.67 9.73
C SER A 332 7.69 -7.74 10.54
N ALA A 333 7.79 -6.50 10.08
CA ALA A 333 8.59 -5.44 10.69
C ALA A 333 7.89 -4.10 10.46
N GLY A 334 8.60 -2.99 10.54
CA GLY A 334 8.09 -1.67 10.15
C GLY A 334 7.54 -0.85 11.32
N CYS A 335 7.56 -1.40 12.54
CA CYS A 335 7.27 -0.61 13.74
C CYS A 335 8.38 0.42 14.00
N GLY A 336 8.01 1.50 14.64
CA GLY A 336 8.95 2.51 15.12
C GLY A 336 8.25 3.64 15.83
N VAL A 337 8.99 4.34 16.66
CA VAL A 337 8.49 5.45 17.49
C VAL A 337 9.06 6.74 16.94
N ASN A 338 8.22 7.77 16.81
CA ASN A 338 8.59 9.13 16.44
C ASN A 338 9.36 9.25 15.12
N GLY A 339 9.08 8.34 14.17
CA GLY A 339 9.73 8.30 12.87
C GLY A 339 11.09 7.60 12.87
N GLN A 340 11.49 6.98 13.96
CA GLN A 340 12.66 6.10 13.95
C GLN A 340 12.29 4.77 13.28
N PRO A 341 13.05 4.31 12.28
CA PRO A 341 12.81 3.01 11.67
C PRO A 341 13.21 1.87 12.62
N CYS A 342 12.80 0.64 12.28
CA CYS A 342 13.14 -0.55 13.07
C CYS A 342 14.65 -0.81 13.24
N ALA A 343 15.49 -0.26 12.37
CA ALA A 343 16.95 -0.13 12.52
C ALA A 343 17.43 1.06 11.68
N VAL A 344 18.52 1.71 12.08
CA VAL A 344 19.05 2.91 11.43
C VAL A 344 19.34 2.67 9.94
N ASP A 345 19.84 1.50 9.61
CA ASP A 345 20.21 1.06 8.26
C ASP A 345 19.10 0.26 7.53
N CYS A 346 17.89 0.18 8.13
CA CYS A 346 16.78 -0.53 7.52
C CYS A 346 16.15 0.27 6.38
N CYS A 347 15.96 -0.39 5.23
CA CYS A 347 15.26 0.18 4.07
C CYS A 347 15.84 1.52 3.59
N LEU A 348 17.14 1.64 3.51
CA LEU A 348 17.78 2.84 3.03
C LEU A 348 17.43 3.13 1.56
N PRO A 349 17.42 4.40 1.12
CA PRO A 349 17.25 4.72 -0.28
C PRO A 349 18.39 4.10 -1.10
N ALA A 350 18.05 3.58 -2.29
CA ALA A 350 19.07 3.10 -3.21
C ALA A 350 20.04 4.24 -3.53
N ARG A 351 21.35 4.02 -3.35
CA ARG A 351 22.34 5.00 -3.77
C ARG A 351 22.31 5.09 -5.28
N PRO A 352 22.36 6.31 -5.87
CA PRO A 352 22.57 6.44 -7.29
C PRO A 352 23.84 5.67 -7.67
N PRO A 353 23.91 5.02 -8.85
CA PRO A 353 25.13 4.38 -9.30
C PRO A 353 26.25 5.43 -9.27
N THR A 354 27.33 5.12 -8.59
CA THR A 354 28.55 5.96 -8.63
C THR A 354 29.02 6.04 -10.07
N ARG A 355 29.08 7.26 -10.61
CA ARG A 355 29.63 7.53 -11.94
C ARG A 355 31.11 7.21 -11.96
#